data_4c4a3ec9368955f7fad97254037c5a3a
#
_entry.id   4c4a3ec9368955f7fad97254037c5a3a
#
_cell.length_a   1.000
_cell.length_b   1.000
_cell.length_c   1.000
_cell.angle_alpha   90.00
_cell.angle_beta   90.00
_cell.angle_gamma   90.00
#
_symmetry.space_group_name_H-M   'P 1'
#
loop_
_entity.id
_entity.type
_entity.pdbx_description
1 polymer ?
#
loop_
_entity_poly.entity_id
_entity_poly.type
_entity_poly.pdbx_seq_one_letter_code
_entity_poly.pdbx_strand_id
1 'polypeptide(L)'
;MTADIETLRKILIQTRVIAVVGLSANWWRPSFFAAKYMQDHGYRIIPVNPNYEEILGERCYPSLEDIPKDIEVDMVDLFQRSEMTPPLARSAAAIGAKVLWLQLGVRNDEAAGLAVAGGLDVAMDR
;
A
#
# COMPACT_ATOMS: atom_id res chain seq x y z
N MET A 1 10.80 0.86 14.43
CA MET A 1 9.72 0.28 13.62
C MET A 1 9.86 0.55 12.15
N THR A 2 10.52 1.63 11.73
CA THR A 2 10.84 1.79 10.31
C THR A 2 11.93 0.81 9.90
N ALA A 3 11.82 0.32 8.67
CA ALA A 3 12.79 -0.63 8.13
C ALA A 3 14.16 0.04 7.90
N ASP A 4 15.22 -0.70 8.13
CA ASP A 4 16.57 -0.28 7.76
C ASP A 4 16.79 -0.45 6.25
N ILE A 5 17.97 -0.05 5.76
CA ILE A 5 18.29 -0.07 4.32
C ILE A 5 18.25 -1.49 3.76
N GLU A 6 18.73 -2.48 4.51
CA GLU A 6 18.71 -3.87 4.04
C GLU A 6 17.29 -4.40 3.93
N THR A 7 16.45 -4.11 4.91
CA THR A 7 15.03 -4.48 4.89
C THR A 7 14.30 -3.80 3.73
N LEU A 8 14.56 -2.51 3.49
CA LEU A 8 13.98 -1.80 2.36
C LEU A 8 14.38 -2.42 1.03
N ARG A 9 15.63 -2.80 0.89
CA ARG A 9 16.11 -3.47 -0.34
C ARG A 9 15.40 -4.80 -0.54
N LYS A 10 15.29 -5.60 0.50
CA LYS A 10 14.56 -6.86 0.49
C LYS A 10 13.11 -6.66 0.06
N ILE A 11 12.44 -5.68 0.64
CA ILE A 11 11.05 -5.33 0.31
C ILE A 11 10.92 -5.05 -1.19
N LEU A 12 11.77 -4.18 -1.72
CA LEU A 12 11.69 -3.77 -3.13
C LEU A 12 11.98 -4.93 -4.08
N ILE A 13 12.89 -5.82 -3.72
CA ILE A 13 13.24 -6.98 -4.55
C ILE A 13 12.13 -8.03 -4.54
N GLN A 14 11.49 -8.26 -3.39
CA GLN A 14 10.51 -9.35 -3.22
C GLN A 14 9.07 -8.93 -3.56
N THR A 15 8.79 -7.63 -3.61
CA THR A 15 7.45 -7.14 -3.91
C THR A 15 7.12 -7.29 -5.40
N ARG A 16 5.91 -7.77 -5.69
CA ARG A 16 5.36 -7.87 -7.05
C ARG A 16 4.03 -7.19 -7.18
N VAL A 17 3.16 -7.33 -6.20
CA VAL A 17 1.79 -6.85 -6.22
C VAL A 17 1.62 -5.81 -5.11
N ILE A 18 1.22 -4.61 -5.50
CA ILE A 18 1.08 -3.47 -4.59
C ILE A 18 -0.36 -2.97 -4.63
N ALA A 19 -1.04 -3.03 -3.49
CA ALA A 19 -2.33 -2.38 -3.32
C ALA A 19 -2.09 -0.93 -2.89
N VAL A 20 -2.55 0.02 -3.69
CA VAL A 20 -2.35 1.44 -3.45
C VAL A 20 -3.65 2.04 -2.93
N VAL A 21 -3.70 2.30 -1.63
CA VAL A 21 -4.89 2.85 -0.95
C VAL A 21 -4.87 4.38 -1.08
N GLY A 22 -5.98 4.92 -1.57
CA GLY A 22 -6.08 6.36 -1.81
C GLY A 22 -5.52 6.78 -3.16
N LEU A 23 -5.28 5.85 -4.06
CA LEU A 23 -4.84 6.16 -5.42
C LEU A 23 -5.89 7.03 -6.12
N SER A 24 -5.45 8.16 -6.67
CA SER A 24 -6.29 9.07 -7.41
C SER A 24 -6.14 8.82 -8.93
N ALA A 25 -7.25 8.96 -9.66
CA ALA A 25 -7.22 8.94 -11.11
C ALA A 25 -6.69 10.24 -11.71
N ASN A 26 -6.52 11.28 -10.89
CA ASN A 26 -6.01 12.58 -11.35
C ASN A 26 -4.52 12.49 -11.60
N TRP A 27 -4.12 12.66 -12.85
CA TRP A 27 -2.73 12.47 -13.29
C TRP A 27 -1.72 13.40 -12.60
N TRP A 28 -2.16 14.53 -12.01
CA TRP A 28 -1.26 15.45 -11.29
C TRP A 28 -1.11 15.13 -9.81
N ARG A 29 -1.82 14.14 -9.29
CA ARG A 29 -1.69 13.75 -7.89
C ARG A 29 -0.46 12.88 -7.65
N PRO A 30 0.23 13.06 -6.50
CA PRO A 30 1.40 12.23 -6.19
C PRO A 30 1.13 10.74 -6.21
N SER A 31 -0.05 10.31 -5.75
CA SER A 31 -0.40 8.89 -5.76
C SER A 31 -0.45 8.33 -7.18
N PHE A 32 -0.96 9.11 -8.15
CA PHE A 32 -1.00 8.68 -9.54
C PHE A 32 0.41 8.53 -10.11
N PHE A 33 1.27 9.52 -9.91
CA PHE A 33 2.66 9.45 -10.39
C PHE A 33 3.39 8.24 -9.82
N ALA A 34 3.27 8.02 -8.51
CA ALA A 34 3.93 6.90 -7.85
C ALA A 34 3.44 5.56 -8.41
N ALA A 35 2.12 5.38 -8.52
CA ALA A 35 1.54 4.15 -9.02
C ALA A 35 1.92 3.90 -10.49
N LYS A 36 1.85 4.94 -11.32
CA LYS A 36 2.24 4.85 -12.74
C LYS A 36 3.70 4.46 -12.89
N TYR A 37 4.59 5.08 -12.10
CA TYR A 37 6.01 4.76 -12.10
C TYR A 37 6.24 3.29 -11.75
N MET A 38 5.60 2.81 -10.68
CA MET A 38 5.73 1.42 -10.27
C MET A 38 5.18 0.46 -11.33
N GLN A 39 4.04 0.79 -11.92
CA GLN A 39 3.46 -0.02 -12.98
C GLN A 39 4.40 -0.11 -14.19
N ASP A 40 4.99 1.00 -14.59
CA ASP A 40 5.94 1.05 -15.70
C ASP A 40 7.21 0.26 -15.41
N HIS A 41 7.50 -0.01 -14.14
CA HIS A 41 8.67 -0.79 -13.71
C HIS A 41 8.32 -2.24 -13.36
N GLY A 42 7.16 -2.71 -13.80
CA GLY A 42 6.81 -4.13 -13.72
C GLY A 42 6.03 -4.56 -12.47
N TYR A 43 5.67 -3.63 -11.59
CA TYR A 43 4.81 -3.96 -10.45
C TYR A 43 3.35 -4.03 -10.90
N ARG A 44 2.62 -5.00 -10.37
CA ARG A 44 1.17 -5.04 -10.54
C ARG A 44 0.55 -4.11 -9.51
N ILE A 45 -0.20 -3.12 -9.99
CA ILE A 45 -0.87 -2.15 -9.13
C ILE A 45 -2.34 -2.55 -8.97
N ILE A 46 -2.80 -2.59 -7.73
CA ILE A 46 -4.22 -2.80 -7.42
C ILE A 46 -4.71 -1.52 -6.76
N PRO A 47 -5.49 -0.69 -7.49
CA PRO A 47 -6.03 0.53 -6.91
C PRO A 47 -7.09 0.23 -5.85
N VAL A 48 -7.05 0.98 -4.74
CA VAL A 48 -8.07 0.88 -3.69
C VAL A 48 -8.58 2.29 -3.41
N ASN A 49 -9.81 2.55 -3.82
CA ASN A 49 -10.46 3.84 -3.59
C ASN A 49 -11.96 3.68 -3.86
N PRO A 50 -12.84 4.08 -2.91
CA PRO A 50 -14.29 3.90 -3.09
C PRO A 50 -14.91 4.78 -4.18
N ASN A 51 -14.16 5.76 -4.70
CA ASN A 51 -14.68 6.74 -5.64
C ASN A 51 -14.48 6.39 -7.12
N TYR A 52 -13.76 5.29 -7.42
CA TYR A 52 -13.44 4.91 -8.79
C TYR A 52 -13.69 3.43 -9.04
N GLU A 53 -13.99 3.08 -10.28
CA GLU A 53 -14.12 1.68 -10.71
C GLU A 53 -12.86 1.16 -11.41
N GLU A 54 -12.10 2.07 -12.01
CA GLU A 54 -10.87 1.72 -12.74
C GLU A 54 -9.87 2.88 -12.67
N ILE A 55 -8.61 2.55 -12.46
CA ILE A 55 -7.49 3.51 -12.50
C ILE A 55 -6.30 2.79 -13.14
N LEU A 56 -5.62 3.48 -14.06
CA LEU A 56 -4.41 2.94 -14.74
C LEU A 56 -4.69 1.61 -15.48
N GLY A 57 -5.89 1.45 -15.98
CA GLY A 57 -6.28 0.22 -16.67
C GLY A 57 -6.54 -0.95 -15.75
N GLU A 58 -6.53 -0.74 -14.44
CA GLU A 58 -6.76 -1.79 -13.45
C GLU A 58 -8.07 -1.56 -12.71
N ARG A 59 -8.75 -2.65 -12.38
CA ARG A 59 -9.97 -2.57 -11.57
C ARG A 59 -9.65 -1.99 -10.21
N CYS A 60 -10.46 -1.02 -9.78
CA CYS A 60 -10.34 -0.37 -8.49
C CYS A 60 -11.33 -0.99 -7.51
N TYR A 61 -10.86 -1.32 -6.30
CA TYR A 61 -11.70 -1.90 -5.25
C TYR A 61 -12.00 -0.86 -4.20
N PRO A 62 -13.22 -0.87 -3.60
CA PRO A 62 -13.58 0.13 -2.60
C PRO A 62 -12.76 0.05 -1.33
N SER A 63 -12.33 -1.16 -0.95
CA SER A 63 -11.52 -1.40 0.25
C SER A 63 -10.54 -2.54 0.02
N LEU A 64 -9.57 -2.69 0.92
CA LEU A 64 -8.61 -3.81 0.87
C LEU A 64 -9.33 -5.16 0.96
N GLU A 65 -10.37 -5.25 1.76
CA GLU A 65 -11.12 -6.49 1.94
C GLU A 65 -11.89 -6.91 0.69
N ASP A 66 -12.16 -5.99 -0.21
CA ASP A 66 -12.85 -6.29 -1.48
C ASP A 66 -11.94 -6.89 -2.54
N ILE A 67 -10.63 -6.86 -2.33
CA ILE A 67 -9.68 -7.49 -3.27
C ILE A 67 -9.92 -9.00 -3.25
N PRO A 68 -10.06 -9.65 -4.42
CA PRO A 68 -10.26 -11.10 -4.47
C PRO A 68 -9.16 -11.86 -3.72
N LYS A 69 -9.56 -12.88 -2.98
CA LYS A 69 -8.64 -13.62 -2.09
C LYS A 69 -7.60 -14.47 -2.82
N ASP A 70 -7.82 -14.74 -4.10
CA ASP A 70 -6.83 -15.42 -4.95
C ASP A 70 -5.70 -14.49 -5.41
N ILE A 71 -5.81 -13.19 -5.14
CA ILE A 71 -4.73 -12.23 -5.42
C ILE A 71 -3.91 -12.07 -4.13
N GLU A 72 -2.64 -12.47 -4.19
CA GLU A 72 -1.71 -12.24 -3.10
C GLU A 72 -1.16 -10.81 -3.17
N VAL A 73 -1.47 -10.00 -2.17
CA VAL A 73 -0.96 -8.64 -2.06
C VAL A 73 0.34 -8.68 -1.27
N ASP A 74 1.44 -8.25 -1.88
CA ASP A 74 2.73 -8.21 -1.21
C ASP A 74 2.87 -6.96 -0.35
N MET A 75 2.47 -5.81 -0.87
CA MET A 75 2.60 -4.53 -0.19
C MET A 75 1.29 -3.76 -0.23
N VAL A 76 0.97 -3.12 0.88
CA VAL A 76 -0.09 -2.11 0.96
C VAL A 76 0.59 -0.75 1.11
N ASP A 77 0.41 0.11 0.12
CA ASP A 77 1.01 1.44 0.06
C ASP A 77 -0.08 2.48 0.35
N LEU A 78 0.10 3.25 1.40
CA LEU A 78 -0.93 4.14 1.93
C LEU A 78 -0.70 5.60 1.51
N PHE A 79 -1.60 6.11 0.66
CA PHE A 79 -1.73 7.53 0.35
C PHE A 79 -2.92 8.10 1.11
N GLN A 80 -2.84 8.09 2.43
CA GLN A 80 -3.88 8.54 3.33
C GLN A 80 -3.28 9.42 4.41
N ARG A 81 -4.12 10.25 5.04
CA ARG A 81 -3.68 11.04 6.18
C ARG A 81 -3.27 10.12 7.32
N SER A 82 -2.29 10.56 8.12
CA SER A 82 -1.71 9.75 9.18
C SER A 82 -2.75 9.18 10.14
N GLU A 83 -3.74 9.97 10.52
CA GLU A 83 -4.80 9.55 11.45
C GLU A 83 -5.73 8.47 10.89
N MET A 84 -5.72 8.27 9.58
CA MET A 84 -6.57 7.27 8.92
C MET A 84 -5.89 5.90 8.80
N THR A 85 -4.60 5.81 9.16
CA THR A 85 -3.81 4.61 8.85
C THR A 85 -3.99 3.43 9.81
N PRO A 86 -4.34 3.58 11.10
CA PRO A 86 -4.48 2.40 11.96
C PRO A 86 -5.49 1.36 11.47
N PRO A 87 -6.74 1.71 11.07
CA PRO A 87 -7.64 0.69 10.54
C PRO A 87 -7.12 0.04 9.25
N LEU A 88 -6.39 0.79 8.44
CA LEU A 88 -5.80 0.27 7.19
C LEU A 88 -4.66 -0.71 7.48
N ALA A 89 -3.90 -0.49 8.55
CA ALA A 89 -2.89 -1.44 9.00
C ALA A 89 -3.53 -2.77 9.42
N ARG A 90 -4.66 -2.72 10.12
CA ARG A 90 -5.43 -3.93 10.48
C ARG A 90 -5.91 -4.66 9.22
N SER A 91 -6.46 -3.92 8.26
CA SER A 91 -6.93 -4.51 7.00
C SER A 91 -5.79 -5.15 6.22
N ALA A 92 -4.63 -4.51 6.16
CA ALA A 92 -3.46 -5.06 5.49
C ALA A 92 -3.04 -6.39 6.11
N ALA A 93 -3.02 -6.47 7.44
CA ALA A 93 -2.73 -7.71 8.14
C ALA A 93 -3.80 -8.78 7.85
N ALA A 94 -5.07 -8.39 7.85
CA ALA A 94 -6.18 -9.32 7.62
C ALA A 94 -6.15 -9.95 6.24
N ILE A 95 -5.72 -9.23 5.21
CA ILE A 95 -5.61 -9.76 3.84
C ILE A 95 -4.31 -10.52 3.59
N GLY A 96 -3.44 -10.60 4.60
CA GLY A 96 -2.19 -11.35 4.48
C GLY A 96 -1.08 -10.63 3.74
N ALA A 97 -1.13 -9.31 3.66
CA ALA A 97 -0.03 -8.53 3.07
C ALA A 97 1.26 -8.74 3.85
N LYS A 98 2.39 -8.56 3.19
CA LYS A 98 3.71 -8.77 3.79
C LYS A 98 4.36 -7.47 4.23
N VAL A 99 3.95 -6.35 3.64
CA VAL A 99 4.55 -5.04 3.87
C VAL A 99 3.48 -3.98 3.97
N LEU A 100 3.62 -3.08 4.93
CA LEU A 100 2.86 -1.83 5.00
C LEU A 100 3.82 -0.67 4.74
N TRP A 101 3.51 0.14 3.73
CA TRP A 101 4.33 1.29 3.38
C TRP A 101 3.52 2.58 3.57
N LEU A 102 4.00 3.44 4.46
CA LEU A 102 3.43 4.78 4.68
C LEU A 102 4.31 5.79 3.95
N GLN A 103 3.70 6.57 3.09
CA GLN A 103 4.39 7.52 2.22
C GLN A 103 5.09 8.63 3.00
N LEU A 104 5.98 9.35 2.33
CA LEU A 104 6.68 10.49 2.90
C LEU A 104 5.68 11.47 3.51
N GLY A 105 5.91 11.87 4.75
CA GLY A 105 5.02 12.74 5.51
C GLY A 105 3.88 12.01 6.23
N VAL A 106 3.74 10.70 6.04
CA VAL A 106 2.71 9.90 6.71
C VAL A 106 3.36 9.09 7.83
N ARG A 107 3.05 9.41 9.06
CA ARG A 107 3.57 8.71 10.24
C ARG A 107 2.43 8.38 11.19
N ASN A 108 2.43 7.14 11.70
CA ASN A 108 1.50 6.73 12.74
C ASN A 108 2.08 5.52 13.47
N ASP A 109 2.47 5.71 14.71
CA ASP A 109 3.10 4.65 15.49
C ASP A 109 2.13 3.53 15.85
N GLU A 110 0.85 3.85 16.02
CA GLU A 110 -0.18 2.84 16.25
C GLU A 110 -0.33 1.94 15.03
N ALA A 111 -0.39 2.52 13.83
CA ALA A 111 -0.48 1.76 12.59
C ALA A 111 0.75 0.85 12.41
N ALA A 112 1.94 1.39 12.67
CA ALA A 112 3.18 0.61 12.58
C ALA A 112 3.16 -0.56 13.56
N GLY A 113 2.73 -0.34 14.79
CA GLY A 113 2.62 -1.40 15.80
C GLY A 113 1.63 -2.47 15.42
N LEU A 114 0.47 -2.09 14.88
CA LEU A 114 -0.54 -3.04 14.41
C LEU A 114 -0.02 -3.90 13.26
N ALA A 115 0.69 -3.29 12.32
CA ALA A 115 1.26 -4.01 11.19
C ALA A 115 2.34 -4.99 11.66
N VAL A 116 3.25 -4.57 12.51
CA VAL A 116 4.30 -5.44 13.06
C VAL A 116 3.68 -6.60 13.83
N ALA A 117 2.67 -6.33 14.66
CA ALA A 117 1.96 -7.37 15.41
C ALA A 117 1.27 -8.37 14.48
N GLY A 118 0.84 -7.92 13.30
CA GLY A 118 0.25 -8.78 12.26
C GLY A 118 1.27 -9.48 11.37
N GLY A 119 2.56 -9.32 11.62
CA GLY A 119 3.61 -10.00 10.88
C GLY A 119 4.14 -9.25 9.66
N LEU A 120 3.75 -7.98 9.46
CA LEU A 120 4.21 -7.20 8.31
C LEU A 120 5.52 -6.48 8.61
N ASP A 121 6.34 -6.33 7.58
CA ASP A 121 7.41 -5.34 7.58
C ASP A 121 6.81 -3.96 7.38
N VAL A 122 7.39 -2.94 7.97
CA VAL A 122 6.88 -1.57 7.89
C VAL A 122 7.95 -0.62 7.39
N ALA A 123 7.60 0.13 6.35
CA ALA A 123 8.34 1.32 5.95
C ALA A 123 7.44 2.52 6.22
N MET A 124 7.92 3.51 6.91
CA MET A 124 7.12 4.66 7.35
C MET A 124 7.85 5.95 7.02
N ASP A 125 7.08 6.94 6.52
CA ASP A 125 7.61 8.25 6.16
C ASP A 125 8.69 8.13 5.05
N ARG A 126 8.38 7.36 4.05
CA ARG A 126 9.29 7.05 2.92
C ARG A 126 8.57 7.29 1.56
#